data_6f536686dc1c3453a5c492642e21f651
#
_entry.id   6f536686dc1c3453a5c492642e21f651
#
_cell.length_a   1.000
_cell.length_b   1.000
_cell.length_c   1.000
_cell.angle_alpha   90.00
_cell.angle_beta   90.00
_cell.angle_gamma   90.00
#
_symmetry.space_group_name_H-M   'P 1'
#
loop_
_entity.id
_entity.type
_entity.pdbx_description
1 polymer ?
#
loop_
_entity_poly.entity_id
_entity_poly.type
_entity_poly.pdbx_seq_one_letter_code
_entity_poly.pdbx_strand_id
1 'polypeptide(L)'
;GDPVKNPQIRCNKASNLYGPVRHNSNGSIRWHRGFDYYAPKGTPVYSVGNGVVSLVQKHPDYGLCVLITHKRPKKTYYSFYAHLSSVSVKYGEKVQKGKVIGKSGTTGNAYNLTDQEEHLHFEYRTSPKHGDRRQENPNAILKTKFYSADPKNKWQSNVGVVKKGGHSLFE
;
A
#
# COMPACT_ATOMS: atom_id res chain seq x y z
N GLY A 1 -1.51 -9.75 7.37
CA GLY A 1 -0.21 -9.20 7.80
C GLY A 1 -0.01 -7.77 7.37
N ASP A 2 1.18 -7.25 7.59
CA ASP A 2 1.58 -5.91 7.16
C ASP A 2 2.61 -6.02 6.03
N PRO A 3 2.65 -5.05 5.10
CA PRO A 3 3.57 -5.12 3.96
C PRO A 3 5.02 -4.75 4.31
N VAL A 4 5.24 -4.13 5.47
CA VAL A 4 6.57 -3.81 6.00
C VAL A 4 6.63 -4.14 7.48
N LYS A 5 7.83 -4.40 8.01
CA LYS A 5 8.02 -4.54 9.46
C LYS A 5 7.87 -3.19 10.15
N ASN A 6 7.33 -3.20 11.38
CA ASN A 6 7.14 -1.98 12.17
C ASN A 6 6.52 -0.84 11.34
N PRO A 7 5.33 -1.07 10.76
CA PRO A 7 4.78 -0.14 9.79
C PRO A 7 4.54 1.25 10.38
N GLN A 8 4.96 2.26 9.63
CA GLN A 8 4.75 3.67 9.93
C GLN A 8 4.26 4.35 8.65
N ILE A 9 3.35 5.31 8.81
CA ILE A 9 2.86 6.08 7.67
C ILE A 9 3.88 7.19 7.36
N ARG A 10 4.13 7.39 6.08
CA ARG A 10 5.02 8.41 5.52
C ARG A 10 4.77 9.75 6.18
N CYS A 11 5.83 10.37 6.70
CA CYS A 11 5.83 11.68 7.35
C CYS A 11 4.84 11.81 8.52
N ASN A 12 4.30 10.71 9.02
CA ASN A 12 3.26 10.70 10.08
C ASN A 12 2.07 11.62 9.73
N LYS A 13 1.70 11.69 8.45
CA LYS A 13 0.62 12.56 7.97
C LYS A 13 -0.57 11.77 7.42
N ALA A 14 -1.77 12.14 7.84
CA ALA A 14 -3.00 11.50 7.41
C ALA A 14 -3.27 11.68 5.90
N SER A 15 -2.63 12.65 5.25
CA SER A 15 -2.68 12.78 3.78
C SER A 15 -2.02 11.62 3.04
N ASN A 16 -1.29 10.75 3.73
CA ASN A 16 -0.72 9.51 3.20
C ASN A 16 -1.58 8.28 3.52
N LEU A 17 -2.76 8.48 4.07
CA LEU A 17 -3.78 7.46 4.28
C LEU A 17 -4.76 7.41 3.10
N TYR A 18 -5.61 6.40 3.10
CA TYR A 18 -6.64 6.22 2.07
C TYR A 18 -7.76 7.24 2.23
N GLY A 19 -8.22 7.81 1.12
CA GLY A 19 -9.42 8.61 1.07
C GLY A 19 -9.22 9.99 0.44
N PRO A 20 -10.20 10.89 0.61
CA PRO A 20 -10.15 12.25 0.06
C PRO A 20 -9.31 13.16 0.96
N VAL A 21 -8.02 12.87 1.05
CA VAL A 21 -7.12 13.44 2.07
C VAL A 21 -6.06 14.37 1.47
N ARG A 22 -6.07 14.55 0.14
CA ARG A 22 -5.10 15.40 -0.56
C ARG A 22 -5.79 16.59 -1.22
N HIS A 23 -5.02 17.67 -1.39
CA HIS A 23 -5.48 18.88 -2.06
C HIS A 23 -4.58 19.17 -3.26
N ASN A 24 -5.21 19.49 -4.40
CA ASN A 24 -4.52 20.03 -5.55
C ASN A 24 -4.18 21.52 -5.32
N SER A 25 -3.32 22.08 -6.17
CA SER A 25 -2.93 23.49 -6.07
C SER A 25 -4.11 24.47 -6.18
N ASN A 26 -5.18 24.07 -6.86
CA ASN A 26 -6.41 24.86 -6.98
C ASN A 26 -7.38 24.68 -5.80
N GLY A 27 -7.02 23.93 -4.76
CA GLY A 27 -7.84 23.67 -3.58
C GLY A 27 -8.83 22.53 -3.72
N SER A 28 -8.97 21.91 -4.90
CA SER A 28 -9.84 20.74 -5.08
C SER A 28 -9.30 19.52 -4.34
N ILE A 29 -10.20 18.66 -3.87
CA ILE A 29 -9.84 17.43 -3.16
C ILE A 29 -9.42 16.35 -4.15
N ARG A 30 -8.32 15.67 -3.82
CA ARG A 30 -7.83 14.52 -4.56
C ARG A 30 -7.82 13.29 -3.67
N TRP A 31 -8.32 12.19 -4.19
CA TRP A 31 -8.28 10.91 -3.51
C TRP A 31 -6.88 10.30 -3.52
N HIS A 32 -6.45 9.81 -2.36
CA HIS A 32 -5.32 8.89 -2.24
C HIS A 32 -5.87 7.46 -2.14
N ARG A 33 -5.46 6.60 -3.05
CA ARG A 33 -6.11 5.30 -3.26
C ARG A 33 -5.48 4.16 -2.45
N GLY A 34 -4.59 4.47 -1.53
CA GLY A 34 -3.91 3.48 -0.71
C GLY A 34 -3.26 4.09 0.51
N PHE A 35 -2.32 3.37 1.09
CA PHE A 35 -1.45 3.86 2.16
C PHE A 35 -0.04 4.05 1.62
N ASP A 36 0.60 5.16 1.99
CA ASP A 36 2.03 5.36 1.79
C ASP A 36 2.76 5.06 3.10
N TYR A 37 3.47 3.93 3.14
CA TYR A 37 4.30 3.56 4.27
C TYR A 37 5.67 4.20 4.17
N TYR A 38 6.17 4.76 5.25
CA TYR A 38 7.58 5.11 5.32
C TYR A 38 8.43 3.86 5.06
N ALA A 39 9.26 3.92 4.05
CA ALA A 39 10.10 2.79 3.63
C ALA A 39 11.35 3.34 2.94
N PRO A 40 12.46 3.49 3.67
CA PRO A 40 13.74 3.84 3.04
C PRO A 40 14.06 2.84 1.93
N LYS A 41 14.63 3.34 0.84
CA LYS A 41 14.97 2.51 -0.32
C LYS A 41 15.71 1.24 0.11
N GLY A 42 15.22 0.09 -0.33
CA GLY A 42 15.78 -1.22 0.02
C GLY A 42 15.07 -1.90 1.19
N THR A 43 14.01 -1.30 1.75
CA THR A 43 13.23 -1.94 2.81
C THR A 43 12.52 -3.19 2.25
N PRO A 44 12.63 -4.36 2.93
CA PRO A 44 11.91 -5.55 2.50
C PRO A 44 10.39 -5.33 2.53
N VAL A 45 9.74 -5.82 1.48
CA VAL A 45 8.28 -5.75 1.32
C VAL A 45 7.72 -7.17 1.36
N TYR A 46 6.65 -7.36 2.12
CA TYR A 46 6.07 -8.67 2.40
C TYR A 46 4.66 -8.79 1.84
N SER A 47 4.31 -9.99 1.36
CA SER A 47 2.92 -10.27 1.02
C SER A 47 2.04 -10.20 2.26
N VAL A 48 0.93 -9.47 2.18
CA VAL A 48 0.02 -9.30 3.33
C VAL A 48 -0.86 -10.53 3.57
N GLY A 49 -0.91 -11.46 2.63
CA GLY A 49 -1.72 -12.66 2.74
C GLY A 49 -1.27 -13.74 1.77
N ASN A 50 -1.81 -14.95 1.94
CA ASN A 50 -1.60 -16.02 0.97
C ASN A 50 -2.24 -15.67 -0.36
N GLY A 51 -1.55 -15.90 -1.46
CA GLY A 51 -2.09 -15.59 -2.78
C GLY A 51 -1.18 -16.03 -3.91
N VAL A 52 -1.46 -15.49 -5.09
CA VAL A 52 -0.71 -15.76 -6.32
C VAL A 52 -0.31 -14.44 -6.95
N VAL A 53 0.94 -14.32 -7.33
CA VAL A 53 1.46 -13.13 -8.04
C VAL A 53 0.79 -13.07 -9.42
N SER A 54 0.01 -12.02 -9.66
CA SER A 54 -0.78 -11.85 -10.88
C SER A 54 -0.33 -10.68 -11.75
N LEU A 55 0.62 -9.89 -11.30
CA LEU A 55 1.25 -8.84 -12.10
C LEU A 55 2.64 -8.52 -11.53
N VAL A 56 3.63 -8.45 -12.40
CA VAL A 56 4.94 -7.83 -12.16
C VAL A 56 5.18 -6.90 -13.33
N GLN A 57 5.27 -5.60 -13.09
CA GLN A 57 5.25 -4.61 -14.15
C GLN A 57 6.12 -3.40 -13.82
N LYS A 58 6.69 -2.78 -14.85
CA LYS A 58 7.21 -1.41 -14.80
C LYS A 58 6.14 -0.47 -15.35
N HIS A 59 5.60 0.37 -14.49
CA HIS A 59 4.53 1.31 -14.86
C HIS A 59 5.06 2.74 -14.79
N PRO A 60 4.65 3.66 -15.70
CA PRO A 60 5.16 5.04 -15.71
C PRO A 60 4.99 5.77 -14.38
N ASP A 61 3.85 5.58 -13.73
CA ASP A 61 3.53 6.27 -12.46
C ASP A 61 3.86 5.43 -11.24
N TYR A 62 3.46 4.15 -11.23
CA TYR A 62 3.69 3.27 -10.09
C TYR A 62 5.11 2.73 -10.02
N GLY A 63 5.89 2.86 -11.11
CA GLY A 63 7.21 2.27 -11.18
C GLY A 63 7.17 0.75 -11.21
N LEU A 64 8.16 0.12 -10.60
CA LEU A 64 8.20 -1.33 -10.47
C LEU A 64 7.14 -1.74 -9.44
N CYS A 65 6.19 -2.56 -9.84
CA CYS A 65 5.04 -2.90 -9.00
C CYS A 65 4.66 -4.37 -9.10
N VAL A 66 3.98 -4.85 -8.05
CA VAL A 66 3.49 -6.23 -7.93
C VAL A 66 2.04 -6.20 -7.50
N LEU A 67 1.22 -7.04 -8.13
CA LEU A 67 -0.15 -7.31 -7.72
C LEU A 67 -0.25 -8.78 -7.29
N ILE A 68 -0.86 -9.03 -6.14
CA ILE A 68 -1.11 -10.37 -5.64
C ILE A 68 -2.62 -10.58 -5.56
N THR A 69 -3.10 -11.69 -6.12
CA THR A 69 -4.49 -12.13 -6.05
C THR A 69 -4.68 -13.01 -4.83
N HIS A 70 -5.67 -12.68 -4.01
CA HIS A 70 -6.05 -13.43 -2.82
C HIS A 70 -7.45 -14.00 -3.01
N LYS A 71 -7.53 -15.31 -3.28
CA LYS A 71 -8.82 -15.99 -3.44
C LYS A 71 -9.32 -16.51 -2.08
N ARG A 72 -10.54 -16.18 -1.74
CA ARG A 72 -11.24 -16.68 -0.54
C ARG A 72 -12.61 -17.22 -0.97
N PRO A 73 -13.26 -18.08 -0.18
CA PRO A 73 -14.50 -18.72 -0.61
C PRO A 73 -15.61 -17.78 -1.04
N LYS A 74 -15.70 -16.60 -0.43
CA LYS A 74 -16.77 -15.63 -0.71
C LYS A 74 -16.29 -14.37 -1.40
N LYS A 75 -14.98 -14.19 -1.60
CA LYS A 75 -14.44 -12.96 -2.15
C LYS A 75 -13.04 -13.16 -2.71
N THR A 76 -12.77 -12.56 -3.85
CA THR A 76 -11.42 -12.38 -4.37
C THR A 76 -11.03 -10.92 -4.19
N TYR A 77 -9.84 -10.68 -3.67
CA TYR A 77 -9.31 -9.33 -3.50
C TYR A 77 -7.84 -9.31 -3.90
N TYR A 78 -7.26 -8.12 -3.93
CA TYR A 78 -5.91 -7.92 -4.44
C TYR A 78 -5.13 -6.99 -3.53
N SER A 79 -3.85 -7.27 -3.34
CA SER A 79 -2.90 -6.35 -2.73
C SER A 79 -1.91 -5.87 -3.79
N PHE A 80 -1.64 -4.58 -3.78
CA PHE A 80 -0.82 -3.91 -4.77
C PHE A 80 0.31 -3.14 -4.09
N TYR A 81 1.52 -3.30 -4.61
CA TYR A 81 2.77 -2.78 -4.03
C TYR A 81 3.52 -2.02 -5.11
N ALA A 82 3.78 -0.73 -4.90
CA ALA A 82 4.35 0.15 -5.91
C ALA A 82 5.64 0.85 -5.48
N HIS A 83 6.32 1.45 -6.42
CA HIS A 83 7.60 2.17 -6.26
C HIS A 83 8.73 1.28 -5.75
N LEU A 84 8.71 -0.01 -6.12
CA LEU A 84 9.72 -0.97 -5.69
C LEU A 84 11.06 -0.73 -6.41
N SER A 85 12.18 -1.05 -5.73
CA SER A 85 13.51 -1.06 -6.34
C SER A 85 13.83 -2.41 -6.96
N SER A 86 13.28 -3.49 -6.39
CA SER A 86 13.48 -4.85 -6.91
C SER A 86 12.29 -5.73 -6.58
N VAL A 87 12.10 -6.78 -7.36
CA VAL A 87 11.07 -7.80 -7.17
C VAL A 87 11.74 -9.16 -7.11
N SER A 88 11.38 -9.97 -6.10
CA SER A 88 11.95 -11.30 -5.87
C SER A 88 10.99 -12.44 -6.16
N VAL A 89 9.83 -12.14 -6.73
CA VAL A 89 8.81 -13.12 -7.12
C VAL A 89 8.48 -12.98 -8.59
N LYS A 90 7.83 -14.01 -9.15
CA LYS A 90 7.46 -14.08 -10.58
C LYS A 90 5.96 -14.16 -10.74
N TYR A 91 5.45 -13.70 -11.87
CA TYR A 91 4.07 -13.93 -12.29
C TYR A 91 3.71 -15.42 -12.15
N GLY A 92 2.57 -15.68 -11.52
CA GLY A 92 2.09 -17.04 -11.30
C GLY A 92 2.62 -17.73 -10.06
N GLU A 93 3.59 -17.14 -9.37
CA GLU A 93 4.16 -17.73 -8.15
C GLU A 93 3.16 -17.67 -7.00
N LYS A 94 3.01 -18.79 -6.28
CA LYS A 94 2.25 -18.84 -5.04
C LYS A 94 3.09 -18.28 -3.91
N VAL A 95 2.50 -17.39 -3.12
CA VAL A 95 3.16 -16.77 -1.98
C VAL A 95 2.33 -16.97 -0.73
N GLN A 96 3.00 -17.12 0.41
CA GLN A 96 2.36 -17.15 1.71
C GLN A 96 2.45 -15.77 2.36
N LYS A 97 1.53 -15.50 3.27
CA LYS A 97 1.60 -14.30 4.12
C LYS A 97 2.98 -14.19 4.75
N GLY A 98 3.60 -13.02 4.64
CA GLY A 98 4.94 -12.77 5.18
C GLY A 98 6.10 -13.13 4.24
N LYS A 99 5.82 -13.68 3.06
CA LYS A 99 6.86 -13.89 2.04
C LYS A 99 7.41 -12.55 1.57
N VAL A 100 8.74 -12.41 1.52
CA VAL A 100 9.38 -11.25 0.91
C VAL A 100 9.11 -11.28 -0.60
N ILE A 101 8.51 -10.22 -1.13
CA ILE A 101 8.18 -10.11 -2.55
C ILE A 101 9.08 -9.14 -3.31
N GLY A 102 9.84 -8.34 -2.60
CA GLY A 102 10.74 -7.35 -3.18
C GLY A 102 11.25 -6.38 -2.14
N LYS A 103 11.82 -5.28 -2.62
CA LYS A 103 12.33 -4.18 -1.79
C LYS A 103 11.74 -2.87 -2.25
N SER A 104 11.47 -1.98 -1.31
CA SER A 104 10.99 -0.64 -1.60
C SER A 104 12.02 0.18 -2.37
N GLY A 105 11.56 1.23 -3.02
CA GLY A 105 12.40 2.11 -3.80
C GLY A 105 11.75 3.46 -4.07
N THR A 106 12.17 4.06 -5.17
CA THR A 106 11.69 5.36 -5.63
C THR A 106 11.37 5.35 -7.13
N THR A 107 10.93 4.21 -7.66
CA THR A 107 10.63 4.10 -9.09
C THR A 107 9.27 4.73 -9.43
N GLY A 108 9.05 5.00 -10.70
CA GLY A 108 7.85 5.69 -11.16
C GLY A 108 7.85 7.16 -10.77
N ASN A 109 6.69 7.69 -10.40
CA ASN A 109 6.55 9.11 -10.04
C ASN A 109 7.14 9.47 -8.67
N ALA A 110 7.75 8.51 -7.97
CA ALA A 110 8.48 8.75 -6.71
C ALA A 110 9.97 9.05 -6.93
N TYR A 111 10.41 9.22 -8.16
CA TYR A 111 11.84 9.25 -8.54
C TYR A 111 12.66 10.37 -7.89
N ASN A 112 12.04 11.48 -7.49
CA ASN A 112 12.73 12.60 -6.86
C ASN A 112 12.63 12.61 -5.35
N LEU A 113 11.95 11.64 -4.72
CA LEU A 113 11.74 11.61 -3.28
C LEU A 113 13.00 11.12 -2.57
N THR A 114 13.29 11.70 -1.41
CA THR A 114 14.45 11.37 -0.58
C THR A 114 14.06 11.32 0.89
N ASP A 115 14.87 10.61 1.70
CA ASP A 115 14.77 10.57 3.16
C ASP A 115 13.36 10.17 3.65
N GLN A 116 12.69 11.02 4.42
CA GLN A 116 11.37 10.76 5.02
C GLN A 116 10.26 10.59 3.98
N GLU A 117 10.49 11.03 2.74
CA GLU A 117 9.53 10.91 1.65
C GLU A 117 9.58 9.56 0.94
N GLU A 118 10.63 8.79 1.13
CA GLU A 118 10.75 7.45 0.52
C GLU A 118 9.69 6.52 1.10
N HIS A 119 8.93 5.87 0.24
CA HIS A 119 7.76 5.14 0.70
C HIS A 119 7.43 3.92 -0.18
N LEU A 120 6.69 3.00 0.43
CA LEU A 120 5.93 1.98 -0.28
C LEU A 120 4.49 2.48 -0.45
N HIS A 121 4.01 2.57 -1.68
CA HIS A 121 2.59 2.79 -1.94
C HIS A 121 1.88 1.43 -1.99
N PHE A 122 0.90 1.25 -1.11
CA PHE A 122 0.17 -0.01 -0.94
C PHE A 122 -1.32 0.21 -1.15
N GLU A 123 -1.96 -0.67 -1.95
CA GLU A 123 -3.41 -0.61 -2.17
C GLU A 123 -4.08 -1.94 -1.85
N TYR A 124 -5.27 -1.84 -1.28
CA TYR A 124 -6.26 -2.92 -1.26
C TYR A 124 -7.22 -2.68 -2.42
N ARG A 125 -7.31 -3.64 -3.33
CA ARG A 125 -8.15 -3.54 -4.53
C ARG A 125 -9.20 -4.62 -4.58
N THR A 126 -10.36 -4.29 -5.15
CA THR A 126 -11.42 -5.24 -5.48
C THR A 126 -11.47 -5.56 -6.97
N SER A 127 -10.59 -4.95 -7.76
CA SER A 127 -10.33 -5.24 -9.17
C SER A 127 -8.82 -5.26 -9.43
N PRO A 128 -8.33 -6.13 -10.34
CA PRO A 128 -6.90 -6.20 -10.64
C PRO A 128 -6.41 -5.06 -11.54
N LYS A 129 -7.31 -4.35 -12.22
CA LYS A 129 -6.93 -3.39 -13.25
C LYS A 129 -6.57 -2.02 -12.67
N HIS A 130 -5.46 -1.45 -13.16
CA HIS A 130 -5.16 -0.04 -12.91
C HIS A 130 -6.28 0.84 -13.49
N GLY A 131 -6.63 1.89 -12.79
CA GLY A 131 -7.61 2.85 -13.27
C GLY A 131 -9.07 2.47 -13.05
N ASP A 132 -9.39 1.26 -12.59
CA ASP A 132 -10.77 0.87 -12.28
C ASP A 132 -11.35 1.61 -11.07
N ARG A 133 -10.50 2.28 -10.30
CA ARG A 133 -10.88 3.00 -9.08
C ARG A 133 -11.66 2.12 -8.10
N ARG A 134 -11.27 0.85 -8.02
CA ARG A 134 -11.87 -0.16 -7.15
C ARG A 134 -10.98 -0.44 -5.96
N GLN A 135 -10.36 0.60 -5.41
CA GLN A 135 -9.63 0.52 -4.16
C GLN A 135 -10.57 0.73 -2.98
N GLU A 136 -10.22 0.12 -1.87
CA GLU A 136 -10.88 0.29 -0.58
C GLU A 136 -9.85 0.58 0.50
N ASN A 137 -10.31 0.95 1.69
CA ASN A 137 -9.42 1.26 2.81
C ASN A 137 -8.58 0.03 3.16
N PRO A 138 -7.24 0.11 3.07
CA PRO A 138 -6.36 -1.02 3.38
C PRO A 138 -6.51 -1.57 4.80
N ASN A 139 -7.01 -0.79 5.75
CA ASN A 139 -7.27 -1.26 7.11
C ASN A 139 -8.10 -2.56 7.15
N ALA A 140 -8.96 -2.78 6.15
CA ALA A 140 -9.80 -3.97 6.10
C ALA A 140 -9.01 -5.28 6.00
N ILE A 141 -7.79 -5.24 5.46
CA ILE A 141 -6.97 -6.43 5.21
C ILE A 141 -5.63 -6.43 5.95
N LEU A 142 -5.36 -5.40 6.75
CA LEU A 142 -4.04 -5.23 7.40
C LEU A 142 -4.11 -5.57 8.89
N LYS A 143 -2.96 -6.01 9.42
CA LYS A 143 -2.78 -6.25 10.85
C LYS A 143 -2.73 -4.93 11.63
N THR A 144 -1.89 -4.00 11.22
CA THR A 144 -1.77 -2.69 11.84
C THR A 144 -2.67 -1.70 11.12
N LYS A 145 -3.52 -1.01 11.86
CA LYS A 145 -4.50 -0.09 11.33
C LYS A 145 -4.15 1.35 11.67
N PHE A 146 -4.36 2.22 10.71
CA PHE A 146 -3.99 3.63 10.81
C PHE A 146 -5.21 4.51 10.58
N TYR A 147 -5.32 5.56 11.38
CA TYR A 147 -6.43 6.51 11.30
C TYR A 147 -5.90 7.93 11.39
N SER A 148 -6.66 8.89 10.84
CA SER A 148 -6.39 10.30 11.07
C SER A 148 -6.62 10.61 12.54
N ALA A 149 -5.67 11.28 13.20
CA ALA A 149 -5.83 11.73 14.58
C ALA A 149 -6.91 12.82 14.69
N ASP A 150 -7.13 13.57 13.63
CA ASP A 150 -8.22 14.54 13.52
C ASP A 150 -9.04 14.26 12.27
N PRO A 151 -10.20 13.56 12.38
CA PRO A 151 -11.04 13.24 11.23
C PRO A 151 -11.59 14.46 10.48
N LYS A 152 -11.61 15.63 11.11
CA LYS A 152 -12.12 16.88 10.51
C LYS A 152 -11.07 17.60 9.66
N ASN A 153 -9.78 17.27 9.85
CA ASN A 153 -8.69 17.91 9.13
C ASN A 153 -7.67 16.87 8.66
N LYS A 154 -8.12 15.91 7.88
CA LYS A 154 -7.34 14.72 7.50
C LYS A 154 -6.06 15.04 6.76
N TRP A 155 -6.02 16.08 5.94
CA TRP A 155 -4.86 16.37 5.12
C TRP A 155 -3.69 17.01 5.90
N GLN A 156 -3.94 17.58 7.07
CA GLN A 156 -2.93 18.19 7.94
C GLN A 156 -2.67 17.43 9.23
N SER A 157 -3.57 16.52 9.60
CA SER A 157 -3.46 15.83 10.89
C SER A 157 -2.36 14.77 10.89
N ASN A 158 -1.93 14.41 12.09
CA ASN A 158 -1.07 13.27 12.31
C ASN A 158 -1.87 11.96 12.26
N VAL A 159 -1.16 10.84 12.31
CA VAL A 159 -1.72 9.50 12.19
C VAL A 159 -1.83 8.88 13.57
N GLY A 160 -2.99 8.30 13.86
CA GLY A 160 -3.19 7.39 14.97
C GLY A 160 -2.97 5.95 14.55
N VAL A 161 -2.48 5.11 15.45
CA VAL A 161 -2.15 3.71 15.19
C VAL A 161 -2.93 2.83 16.14
N VAL A 162 -3.55 1.76 15.58
CA VAL A 162 -4.15 0.71 16.38
C VAL A 162 -3.53 -0.62 15.99
N LYS A 163 -2.87 -1.28 16.95
CA LYS A 163 -2.38 -2.65 16.80
C LYS A 163 -3.40 -3.57 17.43
N LYS A 164 -4.19 -4.25 16.62
CA LYS A 164 -5.10 -5.30 17.08
C LYS A 164 -4.48 -6.66 16.83
N GLY A 165 -4.89 -7.64 17.63
CA GLY A 165 -4.36 -9.01 17.69
C GLY A 165 -4.55 -9.86 16.44
N GLY A 166 -4.31 -9.32 15.29
CA GLY A 166 -3.91 -10.13 14.14
C GLY A 166 -4.97 -10.62 13.19
N HIS A 167 -6.23 -10.20 13.27
CA HIS A 167 -7.22 -10.62 12.27
C HIS A 167 -7.61 -9.48 11.35
N SER A 168 -7.40 -9.66 10.04
CA SER A 168 -8.12 -8.92 9.02
C SER A 168 -9.45 -9.64 8.75
N LEU A 169 -10.40 -8.93 8.13
CA LEU A 169 -11.70 -9.50 7.80
C LEU A 169 -11.64 -10.68 6.81
N PHE A 170 -10.49 -10.88 6.16
CA PHE A 170 -10.31 -11.84 5.07
C PHE A 170 -9.20 -12.86 5.30
N GLU A 171 -8.68 -12.93 6.49
CA GLU A 171 -7.70 -13.96 6.87
C GLU A 171 -8.40 -15.22 7.38
#